data_6b4b0822c409562b55c29cb7a6389bb1
#
_entry.id   6b4b0822c409562b55c29cb7a6389bb1
#
_cell.length_a   1.000
_cell.length_b   1.000
_cell.length_c   1.000
_cell.angle_alpha   90.00
_cell.angle_beta   90.00
_cell.angle_gamma   90.00
#
_symmetry.space_group_name_H-M   'P 1'
#
loop_
_entity.id
_entity.type
_entity.pdbx_description
1 polymer ?
#
loop_
_entity_poly.entity_id
_entity_poly.type
_entity_poly.pdbx_seq_one_letter_code
_entity_poly.pdbx_strand_id
1 'polypeptide(L)'
;MGAQAWSNECGKISGYRFAVVIPVYNHGITVKAVVLEAVKLGFPVVVVDDGSTDMTPYQLQGLPGIRVITHEQNLGKGAALVSGFKAAAETADFAVTMDADGQHFPKDALAMIAAVTKGKKPLVTGYRKQMENEMVPWTSRMGRRFSNMWITASGGPGIRDSQSGFRIYPLPETLNLKTRARRYQFEVEVLVKAHRNKIEVIEVPIRVAYPLDRVSHFRPFIDFLRNSATFSRLIFRRIVGLI
;
A
#
# COMPACT_ATOMS: atom_id res chain seq x y z
N MET A 1 23.71 -9.96 14.69
CA MET A 1 24.34 -8.63 14.63
C MET A 1 23.26 -7.59 14.61
N GLY A 2 23.39 -6.57 15.42
CA GLY A 2 22.38 -5.77 16.05
C GLY A 2 21.32 -5.12 15.16
N ALA A 3 20.09 -5.23 15.64
CA ALA A 3 19.01 -4.35 15.24
C ALA A 3 19.42 -2.91 15.55
N GLN A 4 19.62 -2.11 14.51
CA GLN A 4 19.87 -0.68 14.66
C GLN A 4 18.61 -0.09 15.30
N ALA A 5 18.74 0.30 16.57
CA ALA A 5 17.68 0.95 17.32
C ALA A 5 17.36 2.29 16.62
N TRP A 6 16.18 2.37 16.01
CA TRP A 6 15.66 3.62 15.45
C TRP A 6 15.45 4.60 16.60
N SER A 7 16.08 5.77 16.54
CA SER A 7 15.93 6.78 17.60
C SER A 7 14.45 7.23 17.65
N ASN A 8 13.90 7.30 18.85
CA ASN A 8 12.47 7.61 19.10
C ASN A 8 12.00 9.00 18.61
N GLU A 9 12.90 9.85 18.11
CA GLU A 9 12.59 11.18 17.60
C GLU A 9 12.62 11.30 16.08
N CYS A 10 13.21 10.34 15.38
CA CYS A 10 13.27 10.33 13.93
C CYS A 10 11.88 10.02 13.34
N GLY A 11 11.37 10.92 12.49
CA GLY A 11 10.13 10.67 11.74
C GLY A 11 8.82 11.08 12.40
N LYS A 12 8.81 11.95 13.42
CA LYS A 12 7.58 12.53 13.96
C LYS A 12 7.09 13.73 13.15
N ILE A 13 5.88 13.63 12.63
CA ILE A 13 5.16 14.75 11.99
C ILE A 13 3.74 14.79 12.58
N SER A 14 3.24 15.97 12.91
CA SER A 14 1.91 16.17 13.53
C SER A 14 1.70 15.38 14.84
N GLY A 15 2.80 15.03 15.53
CA GLY A 15 2.75 14.23 16.77
C GLY A 15 2.69 12.72 16.55
N TYR A 16 2.77 12.23 15.32
CA TYR A 16 2.77 10.82 14.96
C TYR A 16 4.11 10.38 14.37
N ARG A 17 4.43 9.09 14.56
CA ARG A 17 5.60 8.43 13.98
C ARG A 17 5.16 7.69 12.71
N PHE A 18 5.97 7.78 11.67
CA PHE A 18 5.74 7.13 10.39
C PHE A 18 6.85 6.12 10.09
N ALA A 19 6.49 5.04 9.40
CA ALA A 19 7.45 4.11 8.80
C ALA A 19 7.04 3.82 7.35
N VAL A 20 8.02 3.62 6.49
CA VAL A 20 7.76 3.21 5.11
C VAL A 20 7.71 1.68 5.02
N VAL A 21 6.74 1.13 4.29
CA VAL A 21 6.60 -0.30 4.02
C VAL A 21 6.59 -0.53 2.51
N ILE A 22 7.56 -1.31 2.02
CA ILE A 22 7.72 -1.61 0.60
C ILE A 22 7.56 -3.12 0.40
N PRO A 23 6.38 -3.60 -0.07
CA PRO A 23 6.24 -4.99 -0.49
C PRO A 23 6.93 -5.18 -1.84
N VAL A 24 7.72 -6.24 -1.99
CA VAL A 24 8.42 -6.55 -3.22
C VAL A 24 8.29 -8.02 -3.58
N TYR A 25 8.12 -8.30 -4.88
CA TYR A 25 8.20 -9.64 -5.45
C TYR A 25 8.71 -9.54 -6.88
N ASN A 26 9.92 -10.06 -7.13
CA ASN A 26 10.55 -10.06 -8.46
C ASN A 26 10.64 -8.66 -9.11
N HIS A 27 11.24 -7.72 -8.40
CA HIS A 27 11.55 -6.38 -8.86
C HIS A 27 13.04 -6.02 -8.71
N GLY A 28 13.94 -6.97 -9.01
CA GLY A 28 15.38 -6.80 -8.83
C GLY A 28 15.98 -5.60 -9.58
N ILE A 29 15.36 -5.14 -10.67
CA ILE A 29 15.84 -3.99 -11.44
C ILE A 29 15.57 -2.68 -10.71
N THR A 30 14.42 -2.53 -10.06
CA THR A 30 13.92 -1.25 -9.54
C THR A 30 14.03 -1.11 -8.03
N VAL A 31 13.97 -2.22 -7.29
CA VAL A 31 13.84 -2.24 -5.83
C VAL A 31 14.93 -1.43 -5.12
N LYS A 32 16.19 -1.56 -5.54
CA LYS A 32 17.31 -0.83 -4.92
C LYS A 32 17.13 0.68 -5.01
N ALA A 33 16.77 1.19 -6.18
CA ALA A 33 16.55 2.61 -6.39
C ALA A 33 15.36 3.13 -5.56
N VAL A 34 14.24 2.39 -5.55
CA VAL A 34 13.05 2.73 -4.77
C VAL A 34 13.37 2.80 -3.28
N VAL A 35 14.09 1.80 -2.75
CA VAL A 35 14.47 1.73 -1.35
C VAL A 35 15.40 2.89 -0.96
N LEU A 36 16.42 3.17 -1.76
CA LEU A 36 17.34 4.27 -1.49
C LEU A 36 16.64 5.64 -1.49
N GLU A 37 15.68 5.86 -2.39
CA GLU A 37 14.88 7.08 -2.39
C GLU A 37 13.91 7.13 -1.18
N ALA A 38 13.37 6.00 -0.75
CA ALA A 38 12.53 5.92 0.45
C ALA A 38 13.31 6.24 1.72
N VAL A 39 14.55 5.74 1.85
CA VAL A 39 15.44 6.03 3.00
C VAL A 39 15.72 7.54 3.14
N LYS A 40 15.81 8.27 2.02
CA LYS A 40 16.03 9.73 2.01
C LYS A 40 14.87 10.52 2.65
N LEU A 41 13.71 9.90 2.86
CA LEU A 41 12.60 10.53 3.59
C LEU A 41 12.87 10.66 5.10
N GLY A 42 13.88 9.96 5.62
CA GLY A 42 14.24 10.00 7.04
C GLY A 42 13.32 9.20 7.96
N PHE A 43 12.45 8.34 7.40
CA PHE A 43 11.60 7.42 8.17
C PHE A 43 12.22 6.02 8.22
N PRO A 44 11.92 5.20 9.25
CA PRO A 44 12.19 3.77 9.23
C PRO A 44 11.63 3.11 7.97
N VAL A 45 12.43 2.28 7.31
CA VAL A 45 12.01 1.57 6.09
C VAL A 45 11.97 0.06 6.34
N VAL A 46 10.82 -0.55 6.15
CA VAL A 46 10.61 -2.00 6.18
C VAL A 46 10.35 -2.47 4.76
N VAL A 47 11.21 -3.34 4.26
CA VAL A 47 11.03 -4.00 2.96
C VAL A 47 10.57 -5.43 3.21
N VAL A 48 9.50 -5.84 2.56
CA VAL A 48 9.00 -7.23 2.67
C VAL A 48 9.18 -7.92 1.33
N ASP A 49 10.19 -8.77 1.25
CA ASP A 49 10.43 -9.64 0.10
C ASP A 49 9.49 -10.85 0.17
N ASP A 50 8.50 -10.88 -0.70
CA ASP A 50 7.45 -11.89 -0.75
C ASP A 50 7.89 -13.15 -1.51
N GLY A 51 9.08 -13.66 -1.19
CA GLY A 51 9.63 -14.88 -1.77
C GLY A 51 10.10 -14.68 -3.21
N SER A 52 10.85 -13.61 -3.48
CA SER A 52 11.41 -13.34 -4.81
C SER A 52 12.41 -14.42 -5.23
N THR A 53 12.41 -14.72 -6.53
CA THR A 53 13.29 -15.73 -7.18
C THR A 53 14.25 -15.12 -8.20
N ASP A 54 14.19 -13.79 -8.39
CA ASP A 54 15.07 -13.01 -9.24
C ASP A 54 16.22 -12.37 -8.42
N MET A 55 16.84 -11.31 -8.95
CA MET A 55 17.92 -10.59 -8.28
C MET A 55 17.46 -9.72 -7.09
N THR A 56 16.16 -9.68 -6.75
CA THR A 56 15.62 -8.85 -5.67
C THR A 56 16.35 -9.08 -4.32
N PRO A 57 16.52 -10.31 -3.82
CA PRO A 57 17.21 -10.53 -2.55
C PRO A 57 18.65 -10.01 -2.55
N TYR A 58 19.36 -10.18 -3.66
CA TYR A 58 20.72 -9.68 -3.82
C TYR A 58 20.78 -8.16 -3.81
N GLN A 59 19.83 -7.49 -4.47
CA GLN A 59 19.75 -6.02 -4.50
C GLN A 59 19.40 -5.39 -3.13
N LEU A 60 18.78 -6.14 -2.25
CA LEU A 60 18.44 -5.69 -0.89
C LEU A 60 19.57 -5.93 0.11
N GLN A 61 20.50 -6.83 -0.21
CA GLN A 61 21.58 -7.21 0.69
C GLN A 61 22.51 -6.03 0.99
N GLY A 62 22.76 -5.78 2.28
CA GLY A 62 23.69 -4.76 2.75
C GLY A 62 23.23 -3.31 2.58
N LEU A 63 21.98 -3.06 2.13
CA LEU A 63 21.46 -1.71 2.07
C LEU A 63 21.33 -1.12 3.48
N PRO A 64 21.88 0.08 3.72
CA PRO A 64 21.79 0.72 5.03
C PRO A 64 20.37 1.27 5.28
N GLY A 65 19.99 1.36 6.55
CA GLY A 65 18.77 2.06 6.96
C GLY A 65 17.46 1.33 6.70
N ILE A 66 17.50 0.02 6.42
CA ILE A 66 16.30 -0.77 6.16
C ILE A 66 16.23 -2.02 7.05
N ARG A 67 15.01 -2.48 7.32
CA ARG A 67 14.72 -3.80 7.88
C ARG A 67 14.10 -4.64 6.75
N VAL A 68 14.72 -5.76 6.41
CA VAL A 68 14.18 -6.71 5.42
C VAL A 68 13.47 -7.86 6.13
N ILE A 69 12.28 -8.19 5.67
CA ILE A 69 11.51 -9.40 6.05
C ILE A 69 11.37 -10.22 4.79
N THR A 70 11.73 -11.49 4.85
CA THR A 70 11.64 -12.41 3.71
C THR A 70 10.62 -13.51 3.99
N HIS A 71 9.68 -13.70 3.07
CA HIS A 71 8.78 -14.85 3.08
C HIS A 71 9.45 -16.02 2.36
N GLU A 72 9.22 -17.24 2.83
CA GLU A 72 9.75 -18.46 2.19
C GLU A 72 9.21 -18.67 0.76
N GLN A 73 8.01 -18.16 0.49
CA GLN A 73 7.34 -18.23 -0.81
C GLN A 73 6.41 -17.05 -1.02
N ASN A 74 5.96 -16.83 -2.26
CA ASN A 74 5.01 -15.77 -2.59
C ASN A 74 3.65 -16.00 -1.91
N LEU A 75 3.35 -15.23 -0.89
CA LEU A 75 2.08 -15.22 -0.16
C LEU A 75 1.10 -14.18 -0.72
N GLY A 76 1.59 -13.23 -1.52
CA GLY A 76 0.87 -12.16 -2.17
C GLY A 76 1.01 -10.80 -1.48
N LYS A 77 0.86 -9.72 -2.27
CA LYS A 77 1.06 -8.33 -1.84
C LYS A 77 0.36 -7.99 -0.53
N GLY A 78 -0.89 -8.41 -0.35
CA GLY A 78 -1.63 -8.15 0.90
C GLY A 78 -1.00 -8.84 2.11
N ALA A 79 -0.46 -10.05 1.95
CA ALA A 79 0.25 -10.74 3.03
C ALA A 79 1.57 -10.01 3.36
N ALA A 80 2.31 -9.58 2.34
CA ALA A 80 3.53 -8.81 2.52
C ALA A 80 3.26 -7.47 3.24
N LEU A 81 2.19 -6.76 2.86
CA LEU A 81 1.76 -5.53 3.56
C LEU A 81 1.44 -5.80 5.03
N VAL A 82 0.71 -6.86 5.35
CA VAL A 82 0.39 -7.20 6.75
C VAL A 82 1.64 -7.53 7.54
N SER A 83 2.61 -8.26 6.97
CA SER A 83 3.91 -8.52 7.61
C SER A 83 4.67 -7.23 7.88
N GLY A 84 4.71 -6.33 6.89
CA GLY A 84 5.32 -5.01 7.02
C GLY A 84 4.63 -4.12 8.06
N PHE A 85 3.31 -4.12 8.11
CA PHE A 85 2.54 -3.36 9.11
C PHE A 85 2.78 -3.86 10.53
N LYS A 86 2.90 -5.18 10.75
CA LYS A 86 3.26 -5.71 12.06
C LYS A 86 4.62 -5.21 12.53
N ALA A 87 5.62 -5.23 11.65
CA ALA A 87 6.95 -4.73 11.97
C ALA A 87 6.97 -3.20 12.15
N ALA A 88 6.24 -2.45 11.32
CA ALA A 88 6.14 -1.00 11.44
C ALA A 88 5.43 -0.58 12.74
N ALA A 89 4.40 -1.31 13.18
CA ALA A 89 3.64 -1.01 14.39
C ALA A 89 4.46 -1.12 15.69
N GLU A 90 5.63 -1.74 15.65
CA GLU A 90 6.55 -1.77 16.79
C GLU A 90 7.07 -0.36 17.14
N THR A 91 7.19 0.54 16.15
CA THR A 91 7.83 1.84 16.31
C THR A 91 7.09 3.01 15.70
N ALA A 92 6.01 2.76 14.92
CA ALA A 92 5.29 3.78 14.17
C ALA A 92 3.77 3.71 14.40
N ASP A 93 3.13 4.88 14.29
CA ASP A 93 1.69 5.04 14.39
C ASP A 93 1.01 4.96 13.02
N PHE A 94 1.81 5.07 11.94
CA PHE A 94 1.36 4.98 10.55
C PHE A 94 2.38 4.26 9.67
N ALA A 95 1.90 3.47 8.71
CA ALA A 95 2.69 2.89 7.64
C ALA A 95 2.42 3.62 6.31
N VAL A 96 3.48 4.15 5.70
CA VAL A 96 3.46 4.70 4.33
C VAL A 96 3.83 3.58 3.38
N THR A 97 2.92 3.13 2.52
CA THR A 97 3.23 2.08 1.54
C THR A 97 3.59 2.67 0.19
N MET A 98 4.54 2.05 -0.49
CA MET A 98 4.85 2.33 -1.89
C MET A 98 5.27 1.05 -2.61
N ASP A 99 4.95 0.94 -3.89
CA ASP A 99 5.30 -0.23 -4.69
C ASP A 99 6.78 -0.19 -5.11
N ALA A 100 7.39 -1.38 -5.27
CA ALA A 100 8.79 -1.53 -5.64
C ALA A 100 9.06 -1.38 -7.15
N ASP A 101 8.02 -1.06 -7.96
CA ASP A 101 8.11 -0.94 -9.42
C ASP A 101 8.66 0.40 -9.92
N GLY A 102 8.95 1.33 -9.00
CA GLY A 102 9.53 2.63 -9.32
C GLY A 102 8.54 3.64 -9.92
N GLN A 103 7.24 3.35 -9.91
CA GLN A 103 6.23 4.28 -10.45
C GLN A 103 5.94 5.46 -9.53
N HIS A 104 6.10 5.31 -8.22
CA HIS A 104 5.81 6.32 -7.23
C HIS A 104 7.00 7.25 -7.00
N PHE A 105 6.73 8.54 -6.80
CA PHE A 105 7.72 9.49 -6.33
C PHE A 105 7.70 9.52 -4.80
N PRO A 106 8.73 8.99 -4.10
CA PRO A 106 8.72 8.90 -2.63
C PRO A 106 8.47 10.25 -1.95
N LYS A 107 8.94 11.36 -2.52
CA LYS A 107 8.71 12.71 -1.99
C LYS A 107 7.23 13.09 -1.89
N ASP A 108 6.34 12.49 -2.67
CA ASP A 108 4.90 12.74 -2.58
C ASP A 108 4.32 12.19 -1.26
N ALA A 109 5.03 11.28 -0.58
CA ALA A 109 4.67 10.85 0.78
C ALA A 109 4.55 12.04 1.75
N LEU A 110 5.40 13.06 1.60
CA LEU A 110 5.36 14.23 2.50
C LEU A 110 4.05 15.01 2.38
N ALA A 111 3.53 15.15 1.15
CA ALA A 111 2.22 15.78 0.94
C ALA A 111 1.08 14.93 1.52
N MET A 112 1.18 13.60 1.42
CA MET A 112 0.22 12.68 2.01
C MET A 112 0.27 12.69 3.53
N ILE A 113 1.46 12.75 4.12
CA ILE A 113 1.67 12.85 5.57
C ILE A 113 1.10 14.18 6.10
N ALA A 114 1.25 15.28 5.37
CA ALA A 114 0.70 16.58 5.74
C ALA A 114 -0.84 16.57 5.83
N ALA A 115 -1.52 15.64 5.16
CA ALA A 115 -2.97 15.44 5.29
C ALA A 115 -3.38 14.75 6.60
N VAL A 116 -2.43 14.16 7.33
CA VAL A 116 -2.69 13.55 8.65
C VAL A 116 -2.63 14.64 9.71
N THR A 117 -3.81 15.03 10.22
CA THR A 117 -3.91 16.05 11.26
C THR A 117 -3.80 15.46 12.67
N LYS A 118 -3.26 16.24 13.61
CA LYS A 118 -3.13 15.83 15.02
C LYS A 118 -4.49 15.40 15.59
N GLY A 119 -4.51 14.30 16.33
CA GLY A 119 -5.72 13.75 16.95
C GLY A 119 -6.59 12.88 16.02
N LYS A 120 -6.23 12.76 14.73
CA LYS A 120 -6.95 11.92 13.78
C LYS A 120 -6.03 10.82 13.23
N LYS A 121 -6.61 9.65 12.96
CA LYS A 121 -5.92 8.51 12.35
C LYS A 121 -6.62 8.07 11.04
N PRO A 122 -6.57 8.91 9.99
CA PRO A 122 -7.17 8.56 8.71
C PRO A 122 -6.35 7.52 7.95
N LEU A 123 -6.99 6.80 7.04
CA LEU A 123 -6.34 6.13 5.93
C LEU A 123 -6.21 7.15 4.79
N VAL A 124 -4.97 7.42 4.34
CA VAL A 124 -4.73 8.34 3.21
C VAL A 124 -4.40 7.54 1.97
N THR A 125 -5.06 7.81 0.85
CA THR A 125 -4.78 7.17 -0.44
C THR A 125 -4.30 8.21 -1.45
N GLY A 126 -3.19 7.89 -2.12
CA GLY A 126 -2.71 8.70 -3.22
C GLY A 126 -3.51 8.42 -4.48
N TYR A 127 -4.18 9.43 -5.08
CA TYR A 127 -4.83 9.24 -6.37
C TYR A 127 -3.98 9.82 -7.51
N ARG A 128 -3.91 9.06 -8.61
CA ARG A 128 -3.11 9.39 -9.79
C ARG A 128 -3.85 10.41 -10.66
N LYS A 129 -3.55 11.71 -10.49
CA LYS A 129 -4.21 12.80 -11.22
C LYS A 129 -4.06 12.66 -12.74
N GLN A 130 -2.91 12.16 -13.22
CA GLN A 130 -2.64 11.98 -14.65
C GLN A 130 -3.50 10.90 -15.33
N MET A 131 -4.15 10.01 -14.55
CA MET A 131 -5.07 9.00 -15.10
C MET A 131 -6.39 9.58 -15.62
N GLU A 132 -6.62 10.88 -15.48
CA GLU A 132 -7.76 11.58 -16.07
C GLU A 132 -7.48 12.03 -17.52
N ASN A 133 -6.21 11.98 -17.96
CA ASN A 133 -5.80 12.36 -19.30
C ASN A 133 -6.16 11.28 -20.35
N GLU A 134 -6.42 11.72 -21.59
CA GLU A 134 -6.79 10.87 -22.72
C GLU A 134 -5.71 9.83 -23.11
N MET A 135 -4.44 10.05 -22.74
CA MET A 135 -3.32 9.13 -23.01
C MET A 135 -3.38 7.82 -22.20
N VAL A 136 -4.25 7.70 -21.19
CA VAL A 136 -4.42 6.46 -20.44
C VAL A 136 -5.38 5.53 -21.19
N PRO A 137 -5.02 4.25 -21.43
CA PRO A 137 -5.88 3.29 -22.11
C PRO A 137 -7.28 3.25 -21.48
N TRP A 138 -8.31 3.29 -22.33
CA TRP A 138 -9.70 3.30 -21.87
C TRP A 138 -10.06 2.09 -20.99
N THR A 139 -9.43 0.93 -21.24
CA THR A 139 -9.57 -0.29 -20.42
C THR A 139 -9.13 -0.08 -18.98
N SER A 140 -8.03 0.64 -18.76
CA SER A 140 -7.54 0.99 -17.40
C SER A 140 -8.50 1.96 -16.70
N ARG A 141 -9.07 2.91 -17.44
CA ARG A 141 -10.09 3.85 -16.91
C ARG A 141 -11.38 3.12 -16.53
N MET A 142 -11.85 2.21 -17.39
CA MET A 142 -13.04 1.39 -17.09
C MET A 142 -12.81 0.46 -15.91
N GLY A 143 -11.68 -0.24 -15.86
CA GLY A 143 -11.35 -1.13 -14.74
C GLY A 143 -11.36 -0.39 -13.39
N ARG A 144 -10.81 0.82 -13.35
CA ARG A 144 -10.83 1.67 -12.16
C ARG A 144 -12.26 2.11 -11.78
N ARG A 145 -13.04 2.60 -12.76
CA ARG A 145 -14.45 2.98 -12.52
C ARG A 145 -15.27 1.81 -11.98
N PHE A 146 -15.08 0.64 -12.57
CA PHE A 146 -15.73 -0.60 -12.12
C PHE A 146 -15.33 -0.95 -10.70
N SER A 147 -14.03 -0.93 -10.38
CA SER A 147 -13.54 -1.17 -9.02
C SER A 147 -14.11 -0.18 -8.00
N ASN A 148 -14.10 1.12 -8.33
CA ASN A 148 -14.64 2.17 -7.46
C ASN A 148 -16.16 1.99 -7.21
N MET A 149 -16.93 1.67 -8.26
CA MET A 149 -18.37 1.37 -8.13
C MET A 149 -18.60 0.20 -7.15
N TRP A 150 -17.85 -0.88 -7.29
CA TRP A 150 -17.99 -2.04 -6.40
C TRP A 150 -17.58 -1.75 -4.95
N ILE A 151 -16.58 -0.89 -4.73
CA ILE A 151 -16.23 -0.44 -3.39
C ILE A 151 -17.42 0.29 -2.74
N THR A 152 -18.02 1.23 -3.46
CA THR A 152 -19.21 1.95 -2.97
C THR A 152 -20.39 1.01 -2.72
N ALA A 153 -20.68 0.10 -3.65
CA ALA A 153 -21.72 -0.93 -3.49
C ALA A 153 -21.47 -1.84 -2.28
N SER A 154 -20.20 -2.12 -1.99
CA SER A 154 -19.78 -2.87 -0.81
C SER A 154 -19.83 -2.07 0.49
N GLY A 155 -20.30 -0.81 0.48
CA GLY A 155 -20.33 0.07 1.66
C GLY A 155 -18.96 0.65 2.02
N GLY A 156 -18.10 0.81 1.03
CA GLY A 156 -16.84 1.54 1.14
C GLY A 156 -16.98 3.02 0.75
N PRO A 157 -15.89 3.79 0.83
CA PRO A 157 -15.89 5.22 0.51
C PRO A 157 -16.04 5.45 -1.00
N GLY A 158 -16.59 6.61 -1.37
CA GLY A 158 -16.48 7.13 -2.72
C GLY A 158 -15.07 7.67 -2.94
N ILE A 159 -14.27 7.01 -3.79
CA ILE A 159 -12.88 7.37 -4.07
C ILE A 159 -12.59 7.44 -5.56
N ARG A 160 -11.57 8.20 -5.93
CA ARG A 160 -11.14 8.40 -7.32
C ARG A 160 -10.25 7.27 -7.82
N ASP A 161 -9.36 6.75 -6.95
CA ASP A 161 -8.39 5.73 -7.32
C ASP A 161 -8.22 4.64 -6.25
N SER A 162 -9.03 3.60 -6.36
CA SER A 162 -8.99 2.43 -5.46
C SER A 162 -7.80 1.50 -5.69
N GLN A 163 -7.08 1.67 -6.80
CA GLN A 163 -6.02 0.74 -7.22
C GLN A 163 -4.60 1.27 -6.93
N SER A 164 -4.49 2.49 -6.40
CA SER A 164 -3.19 3.03 -6.00
C SER A 164 -2.65 2.27 -4.79
N GLY A 165 -1.40 1.82 -4.89
CA GLY A 165 -0.65 1.20 -3.78
C GLY A 165 0.07 2.20 -2.89
N PHE A 166 0.09 3.49 -3.26
CA PHE A 166 0.71 4.54 -2.46
C PHE A 166 -0.29 5.08 -1.45
N ARG A 167 -0.17 4.63 -0.20
CA ARG A 167 -1.14 4.91 0.87
C ARG A 167 -0.47 5.14 2.20
N ILE A 168 -1.19 5.75 3.13
CA ILE A 168 -0.83 5.82 4.54
C ILE A 168 -1.89 5.10 5.35
N TYR A 169 -1.47 4.12 6.11
CA TYR A 169 -2.33 3.26 6.91
C TYR A 169 -2.14 3.55 8.39
N PRO A 170 -3.20 3.87 9.16
CA PRO A 170 -3.11 4.00 10.61
C PRO A 170 -2.83 2.65 11.26
N LEU A 171 -1.92 2.64 12.24
CA LEU A 171 -1.52 1.45 13.00
C LEU A 171 -1.79 1.66 14.51
N PRO A 172 -2.29 0.64 15.23
CA PRO A 172 -2.61 -0.72 14.77
C PRO A 172 -4.01 -0.85 14.13
N GLU A 173 -4.75 0.24 13.91
CA GLU A 173 -6.14 0.24 13.46
C GLU A 173 -6.33 -0.63 12.20
N THR A 174 -5.43 -0.50 11.22
CA THR A 174 -5.49 -1.29 9.98
C THR A 174 -5.33 -2.80 10.24
N LEU A 175 -4.46 -3.19 11.17
CA LEU A 175 -4.29 -4.60 11.54
C LEU A 175 -5.55 -5.16 12.21
N ASN A 176 -6.24 -4.33 13.00
CA ASN A 176 -7.47 -4.69 13.70
C ASN A 176 -8.67 -4.92 12.75
N LEU A 177 -8.59 -4.45 11.50
CA LEU A 177 -9.60 -4.74 10.47
C LEU A 177 -9.66 -6.22 10.08
N LYS A 178 -8.65 -7.02 10.43
CA LYS A 178 -8.58 -8.47 10.18
C LYS A 178 -8.94 -8.82 8.72
N THR A 179 -8.24 -8.17 7.78
CA THR A 179 -8.42 -8.43 6.34
C THR A 179 -8.08 -9.90 6.02
N ARG A 180 -8.81 -10.47 5.06
CA ARG A 180 -8.63 -11.87 4.62
C ARG A 180 -7.90 -11.98 3.29
N ALA A 181 -7.99 -10.96 2.47
CA ALA A 181 -7.35 -10.94 1.16
C ALA A 181 -5.82 -10.84 1.30
N ARG A 182 -5.11 -11.73 0.61
CA ARG A 182 -3.65 -11.82 0.69
C ARG A 182 -2.94 -11.21 -0.53
N ARG A 183 -3.66 -10.91 -1.62
CA ARG A 183 -3.12 -10.37 -2.87
C ARG A 183 -3.63 -8.95 -3.10
N TYR A 184 -3.78 -8.52 -4.35
CA TYR A 184 -4.26 -7.18 -4.73
C TYR A 184 -5.65 -6.81 -4.15
N GLN A 185 -6.49 -7.82 -3.85
CA GLN A 185 -7.80 -7.60 -3.21
C GLN A 185 -7.71 -6.99 -1.81
N PHE A 186 -6.55 -7.06 -1.18
CA PHE A 186 -6.29 -6.44 0.12
C PHE A 186 -6.58 -4.93 0.08
N GLU A 187 -6.12 -4.25 -0.97
CA GLU A 187 -6.25 -2.79 -1.12
C GLU A 187 -7.71 -2.34 -1.22
N VAL A 188 -8.57 -3.19 -1.77
CA VAL A 188 -10.01 -2.96 -1.84
C VAL A 188 -10.69 -3.33 -0.52
N GLU A 189 -10.37 -4.50 0.04
CA GLU A 189 -10.97 -4.97 1.29
C GLU A 189 -10.69 -4.01 2.45
N VAL A 190 -9.45 -3.49 2.53
CA VAL A 190 -9.08 -2.57 3.60
C VAL A 190 -9.84 -1.25 3.52
N LEU A 191 -10.06 -0.68 2.31
CA LEU A 191 -10.85 0.54 2.12
C LEU A 191 -12.29 0.37 2.60
N VAL A 192 -12.94 -0.73 2.19
CA VAL A 192 -14.31 -1.02 2.62
C VAL A 192 -14.40 -1.21 4.13
N LYS A 193 -13.48 -1.99 4.71
CA LYS A 193 -13.47 -2.23 6.15
C LYS A 193 -13.12 -0.99 6.96
N ALA A 194 -12.15 -0.19 6.50
CA ALA A 194 -11.80 1.08 7.14
C ALA A 194 -13.01 2.01 7.22
N HIS A 195 -13.69 2.22 6.09
CA HIS A 195 -14.88 3.07 6.03
C HIS A 195 -16.00 2.56 6.95
N ARG A 196 -16.28 1.25 6.94
CA ARG A 196 -17.28 0.63 7.82
C ARG A 196 -16.93 0.77 9.31
N ASN A 197 -15.63 0.79 9.65
CA ASN A 197 -15.16 1.02 11.02
C ASN A 197 -14.93 2.50 11.33
N LYS A 198 -15.52 3.40 10.53
CA LYS A 198 -15.48 4.86 10.73
C LYS A 198 -14.05 5.44 10.70
N ILE A 199 -13.12 4.76 10.08
CA ILE A 199 -11.80 5.32 9.75
C ILE A 199 -12.01 6.24 8.56
N GLU A 200 -11.69 7.53 8.75
CA GLU A 200 -11.75 8.53 7.68
C GLU A 200 -10.82 8.14 6.53
N VAL A 201 -11.29 8.26 5.28
CA VAL A 201 -10.47 8.01 4.10
C VAL A 201 -10.26 9.33 3.37
N ILE A 202 -9.00 9.74 3.23
CA ILE A 202 -8.57 10.99 2.61
C ILE A 202 -7.86 10.68 1.30
N GLU A 203 -8.13 11.45 0.24
CA GLU A 203 -7.43 11.33 -1.03
C GLU A 203 -6.49 12.52 -1.26
N VAL A 204 -5.25 12.23 -1.65
CA VAL A 204 -4.22 13.23 -1.97
C VAL A 204 -3.71 12.98 -3.38
N PRO A 205 -3.60 14.02 -4.24
CA PRO A 205 -3.04 13.85 -5.57
C PRO A 205 -1.57 13.47 -5.51
N ILE A 206 -1.17 12.46 -6.30
CA ILE A 206 0.21 12.01 -6.44
C ILE A 206 0.63 11.98 -7.89
N ARG A 207 1.94 12.09 -8.12
CA ARG A 207 2.58 11.89 -9.42
C ARG A 207 2.87 10.41 -9.64
N VAL A 208 2.86 9.99 -10.90
CA VAL A 208 3.24 8.63 -11.30
C VAL A 208 4.13 8.71 -12.53
N ALA A 209 5.25 8.00 -12.48
CA ALA A 209 6.08 7.72 -13.64
C ALA A 209 5.59 6.43 -14.32
N TYR A 210 5.67 6.39 -15.64
CA TYR A 210 5.40 5.18 -16.44
C TYR A 210 6.69 4.74 -17.13
N PRO A 211 7.55 3.94 -16.47
CA PRO A 211 8.74 3.38 -17.11
C PRO A 211 8.37 2.50 -18.30
N LEU A 212 9.17 2.57 -19.39
CA LEU A 212 8.95 1.77 -20.60
C LEU A 212 9.09 0.26 -20.32
N ASP A 213 9.96 -0.13 -19.38
CA ASP A 213 10.27 -1.52 -19.03
C ASP A 213 9.48 -2.04 -17.81
N ARG A 214 8.21 -1.69 -17.74
CA ARG A 214 7.36 -2.02 -16.62
C ARG A 214 7.10 -3.52 -16.50
N VAL A 215 7.51 -4.14 -15.39
CA VAL A 215 7.10 -5.50 -15.01
C VAL A 215 5.78 -5.40 -14.24
N SER A 216 4.71 -6.00 -14.77
CA SER A 216 3.42 -6.08 -14.09
C SER A 216 3.07 -7.54 -13.77
N HIS A 217 2.90 -7.85 -12.49
CA HIS A 217 2.45 -9.17 -12.02
C HIS A 217 0.92 -9.30 -11.95
N PHE A 218 0.19 -8.27 -12.39
CA PHE A 218 -1.27 -8.28 -12.45
C PHE A 218 -1.75 -9.20 -13.58
N ARG A 219 -2.59 -10.19 -13.23
CA ARG A 219 -3.22 -11.13 -14.18
C ARG A 219 -4.68 -10.73 -14.39
N PRO A 220 -5.03 -10.02 -15.49
CA PRO A 220 -6.31 -9.33 -15.62
C PRO A 220 -7.53 -10.21 -15.33
N PHE A 221 -7.60 -11.39 -15.90
CA PHE A 221 -8.76 -12.28 -15.75
C PHE A 221 -8.83 -12.91 -14.35
N ILE A 222 -7.72 -13.44 -13.84
CA ILE A 222 -7.67 -14.13 -12.53
C ILE A 222 -7.91 -13.12 -11.40
N ASP A 223 -7.30 -11.95 -11.49
CA ASP A 223 -7.44 -10.93 -10.46
C ASP A 223 -8.82 -10.25 -10.53
N PHE A 224 -9.44 -10.18 -11.72
CA PHE A 224 -10.84 -9.79 -11.87
C PHE A 224 -11.78 -10.76 -11.14
N LEU A 225 -11.64 -12.07 -11.35
CA LEU A 225 -12.46 -13.09 -10.65
C LEU A 225 -12.24 -13.03 -9.13
N ARG A 226 -11.02 -12.88 -8.68
CA ARG A 226 -10.69 -12.75 -7.24
C ARG A 226 -11.30 -11.48 -6.65
N ASN A 227 -11.22 -10.36 -7.35
CA ASN A 227 -11.87 -9.11 -6.94
C ASN A 227 -13.38 -9.30 -6.85
N SER A 228 -14.00 -9.91 -7.86
CA SER A 228 -15.45 -10.17 -7.87
C SER A 228 -15.87 -11.04 -6.68
N ALA A 229 -15.14 -12.11 -6.37
CA ALA A 229 -15.40 -12.95 -5.19
C ALA A 229 -15.25 -12.16 -3.86
N THR A 230 -14.26 -11.26 -3.79
CA THR A 230 -14.08 -10.41 -2.61
C THR A 230 -15.24 -9.42 -2.46
N PHE A 231 -15.66 -8.77 -3.53
CA PHE A 231 -16.81 -7.87 -3.52
C PHE A 231 -18.12 -8.59 -3.15
N SER A 232 -18.39 -9.75 -3.78
CA SER A 232 -19.58 -10.56 -3.46
C SER A 232 -19.64 -10.90 -1.97
N ARG A 233 -18.51 -11.31 -1.39
CA ARG A 233 -18.40 -11.59 0.05
C ARG A 233 -18.66 -10.34 0.90
N LEU A 234 -18.11 -9.19 0.51
CA LEU A 234 -18.28 -7.94 1.26
C LEU A 234 -19.74 -7.44 1.18
N ILE A 235 -20.38 -7.55 0.01
CA ILE A 235 -21.78 -7.20 -0.18
C ILE A 235 -22.68 -8.13 0.63
N PHE A 236 -22.49 -9.45 0.53
CA PHE A 236 -23.24 -10.43 1.30
C PHE A 236 -23.19 -10.13 2.79
N ARG A 237 -21.98 -9.89 3.34
CA ARG A 237 -21.82 -9.53 4.76
C ARG A 237 -22.53 -8.23 5.13
N ARG A 238 -22.59 -7.26 4.22
CA ARG A 238 -23.36 -6.02 4.41
C ARG A 238 -24.85 -6.30 4.52
N ILE A 239 -25.40 -7.14 3.63
CA ILE A 239 -26.82 -7.47 3.60
C ILE A 239 -27.24 -8.24 4.86
N VAL A 240 -26.41 -9.17 5.33
CA VAL A 240 -26.70 -10.02 6.52
C VAL A 240 -26.32 -9.34 7.84
N GLY A 241 -25.88 -8.08 7.83
CA GLY A 241 -25.51 -7.33 9.05
C GLY A 241 -24.25 -7.87 9.75
N LEU A 242 -23.49 -8.74 9.13
CA LEU A 242 -22.20 -9.24 9.62
C LEU A 242 -21.08 -8.25 9.26
N ILE A 243 -21.02 -7.17 9.97
CA ILE A 243 -20.02 -6.10 9.77
C ILE A 243 -18.72 -6.46 10.46
#